data_a6081854207a09400f16934a48e9ae7d
#
_entry.id   a6081854207a09400f16934a48e9ae7d
#
_cell.length_a   1.000
_cell.length_b   1.000
_cell.length_c   1.000
_cell.angle_alpha   90.00
_cell.angle_beta   90.00
_cell.angle_gamma   90.00
#
_symmetry.space_group_name_H-M   'P 1'
#
loop_
_entity.id
_entity.type
_entity.pdbx_description
1 polymer ?
#
loop_
_entity_poly.entity_id
_entity_poly.type
_entity_poly.pdbx_seq_one_letter_code
_entity_poly.pdbx_strand_id
1 'polypeptide(L)'
;MWGEGGMLKRLFYGGPPIGVLHEEYAKKGRVDDEAPVKASYEVLIDAPVERIWGLLSDVPGWGNWYPDVHDVRLDSGVEADARFDWRNGKARIRSRFAVVDAEREIAWTGVSSGAKAVHRHVLKPAGPGVTRVFSEESMAGPLLVLFFDGAKLRAGMEEWLAALKTAAEGR
;
A
#
# COMPACT_ATOMS: atom_id res chain seq x y z
N MET A 1 11.39 -26.93 -8.09
CA MET A 1 12.00 -27.51 -6.89
C MET A 1 12.89 -26.43 -6.25
N TRP A 2 12.46 -25.86 -5.15
CA TRP A 2 13.24 -24.86 -4.42
C TRP A 2 14.13 -25.60 -3.44
N GLY A 3 15.45 -25.47 -3.54
CA GLY A 3 16.35 -26.08 -2.60
C GLY A 3 16.15 -25.53 -1.18
N GLU A 4 16.48 -26.32 -0.14
CA GLU A 4 16.32 -25.97 1.29
C GLU A 4 16.90 -24.57 1.63
N GLY A 5 17.98 -24.14 0.99
CA GLY A 5 18.57 -22.81 1.16
C GLY A 5 17.68 -21.66 0.68
N GLY A 6 16.84 -21.88 -0.32
CA GLY A 6 15.91 -20.86 -0.83
C GLY A 6 14.72 -20.64 0.10
N MET A 7 14.22 -21.69 0.73
CA MET A 7 13.11 -21.61 1.69
C MET A 7 13.56 -20.92 2.99
N LEU A 8 14.71 -21.26 3.53
CA LEU A 8 15.29 -20.61 4.71
C LEU A 8 15.55 -19.12 4.48
N LYS A 9 16.08 -18.76 3.29
CA LYS A 9 16.31 -17.36 2.92
C LYS A 9 14.99 -16.57 2.94
N ARG A 10 13.91 -17.10 2.38
CA ARG A 10 12.59 -16.47 2.39
C ARG A 10 11.99 -16.34 3.78
N LEU A 11 12.20 -17.38 4.62
CA LEU A 11 11.65 -17.44 5.98
C LEU A 11 12.21 -16.33 6.89
N PHE A 12 13.50 -16.00 6.71
CA PHE A 12 14.21 -15.02 7.53
C PHE A 12 14.51 -13.71 6.80
N TYR A 13 13.97 -13.51 5.60
CA TYR A 13 14.19 -12.28 4.88
C TYR A 13 13.51 -11.10 5.58
N GLY A 14 14.32 -10.22 6.15
CA GLY A 14 13.84 -9.02 6.84
C GLY A 14 13.78 -7.77 5.99
N GLY A 15 14.25 -7.84 4.74
CA GLY A 15 14.34 -6.71 3.82
C GLY A 15 15.39 -5.67 4.22
N PRO A 16 15.57 -4.64 3.39
CA PRO A 16 16.41 -3.48 3.72
C PRO A 16 15.92 -2.77 4.99
N PRO A 17 16.78 -1.98 5.65
CA PRO A 17 16.34 -1.08 6.71
C PRO A 17 15.20 -0.17 6.24
N ILE A 18 14.28 0.19 7.14
CA ILE A 18 13.08 0.98 6.77
C ILE A 18 13.44 2.31 6.10
N GLY A 19 14.51 2.97 6.52
CA GLY A 19 15.00 4.20 5.89
C GLY A 19 15.47 3.97 4.46
N VAL A 20 16.10 2.83 4.16
CA VAL A 20 16.52 2.46 2.80
C VAL A 20 15.30 2.14 1.94
N LEU A 21 14.31 1.39 2.47
CA LEU A 21 13.04 1.15 1.77
C LEU A 21 12.33 2.47 1.43
N HIS A 22 12.39 3.44 2.32
CA HIS A 22 11.79 4.75 2.10
C HIS A 22 12.51 5.55 1.02
N GLU A 23 13.83 5.77 1.17
CA GLU A 23 14.61 6.65 0.30
C GLU A 23 14.96 6.02 -1.05
N GLU A 24 15.31 4.72 -1.06
CA GLU A 24 15.84 4.06 -2.26
C GLU A 24 14.81 3.24 -3.03
N TYR A 25 13.63 2.98 -2.43
CA TYR A 25 12.55 2.24 -3.08
C TYR A 25 11.29 3.09 -3.23
N ALA A 26 10.59 3.39 -2.14
CA ALA A 26 9.29 4.06 -2.19
C ALA A 26 9.35 5.43 -2.88
N LYS A 27 10.32 6.29 -2.52
CA LYS A 27 10.52 7.59 -3.16
C LYS A 27 10.93 7.50 -4.63
N LYS A 28 11.46 6.35 -5.05
CA LYS A 28 11.85 6.08 -6.44
C LYS A 28 10.80 5.31 -7.23
N GLY A 29 9.58 5.21 -6.70
CA GLY A 29 8.45 4.58 -7.39
C GLY A 29 8.60 3.07 -7.57
N ARG A 30 9.21 2.38 -6.62
CA ARG A 30 9.39 0.92 -6.66
C ARG A 30 9.20 0.28 -5.29
N VAL A 31 8.87 -1.00 -5.30
CA VAL A 31 8.80 -1.87 -4.12
C VAL A 31 10.05 -2.74 -4.00
N ASP A 32 10.20 -3.47 -2.91
CA ASP A 32 11.29 -4.42 -2.73
C ASP A 32 11.04 -5.70 -3.55
N ASP A 33 11.74 -5.85 -4.67
CA ASP A 33 11.60 -6.99 -5.58
C ASP A 33 12.06 -8.32 -4.97
N GLU A 34 12.93 -8.28 -3.96
CA GLU A 34 13.41 -9.46 -3.24
C GLU A 34 12.46 -9.91 -2.13
N ALA A 35 11.47 -9.07 -1.77
CA ALA A 35 10.53 -9.39 -0.70
C ALA A 35 9.77 -10.68 -0.99
N PRO A 36 9.63 -11.57 0.01
CA PRO A 36 8.95 -12.84 -0.16
C PRO A 36 7.44 -12.72 -0.33
N VAL A 37 6.85 -11.59 0.11
CA VAL A 37 5.42 -11.29 -0.01
C VAL A 37 5.27 -10.05 -0.88
N LYS A 38 4.71 -10.24 -2.07
CA LYS A 38 4.46 -9.17 -3.05
C LYS A 38 3.14 -9.41 -3.75
N ALA A 39 2.47 -8.32 -4.09
CA ALA A 39 1.30 -8.34 -4.94
C ALA A 39 1.17 -7.04 -5.73
N SER A 40 0.48 -7.12 -6.85
CA SER A 40 0.00 -5.97 -7.61
C SER A 40 -1.39 -6.25 -8.14
N TYR A 41 -2.17 -5.20 -8.30
CA TYR A 41 -3.51 -5.25 -8.87
C TYR A 41 -3.86 -3.94 -9.55
N GLU A 42 -4.66 -4.02 -10.58
CA GLU A 42 -5.10 -2.86 -11.35
C GLU A 42 -6.60 -2.90 -11.55
N VAL A 43 -7.23 -1.72 -11.45
CA VAL A 43 -8.67 -1.55 -11.68
C VAL A 43 -8.95 -0.31 -12.50
N LEU A 44 -9.99 -0.38 -13.35
CA LEU A 44 -10.58 0.79 -14.00
C LEU A 44 -11.77 1.27 -13.15
N ILE A 45 -11.79 2.55 -12.86
CA ILE A 45 -12.82 3.21 -12.06
C ILE A 45 -13.50 4.28 -12.93
N ASP A 46 -14.84 4.24 -13.00
CA ASP A 46 -15.67 5.19 -13.72
C ASP A 46 -15.83 6.49 -12.91
N ALA A 47 -14.71 7.17 -12.71
CA ALA A 47 -14.62 8.45 -12.02
C ALA A 47 -13.39 9.22 -12.49
N PRO A 48 -13.43 10.56 -12.48
CA PRO A 48 -12.27 11.37 -12.81
C PRO A 48 -11.17 11.23 -11.76
N VAL A 49 -9.92 11.45 -12.17
CA VAL A 49 -8.74 11.26 -11.32
C VAL A 49 -8.78 12.12 -10.05
N GLU A 50 -9.32 13.32 -10.13
CA GLU A 50 -9.45 14.25 -9.00
C GLU A 50 -10.32 13.69 -7.88
N ARG A 51 -11.40 12.98 -8.25
CA ARG A 51 -12.28 12.33 -7.26
C ARG A 51 -11.60 11.17 -6.56
N ILE A 52 -10.86 10.35 -7.29
CA ILE A 52 -10.12 9.22 -6.74
C ILE A 52 -8.97 9.73 -5.86
N TRP A 53 -8.25 10.74 -6.33
CA TRP A 53 -7.22 11.40 -5.54
C TRP A 53 -7.77 11.96 -4.23
N GLY A 54 -8.92 12.63 -4.28
CA GLY A 54 -9.59 13.14 -3.09
C GLY A 54 -9.87 12.07 -2.04
N LEU A 55 -10.28 10.86 -2.45
CA LEU A 55 -10.50 9.74 -1.55
C LEU A 55 -9.19 9.16 -1.00
N LEU A 56 -8.17 9.00 -1.84
CA LEU A 56 -6.88 8.43 -1.43
C LEU A 56 -6.07 9.39 -0.56
N SER A 57 -6.12 10.69 -0.81
CA SER A 57 -5.39 11.69 -0.04
C SER A 57 -6.11 12.12 1.25
N ASP A 58 -7.40 11.84 1.38
CA ASP A 58 -8.13 12.03 2.65
C ASP A 58 -7.90 10.81 3.57
N VAL A 59 -6.68 10.68 4.06
CA VAL A 59 -6.25 9.54 4.88
C VAL A 59 -7.09 9.38 6.16
N PRO A 60 -7.47 10.45 6.89
CA PRO A 60 -8.41 10.34 8.01
C PRO A 60 -9.79 9.82 7.59
N GLY A 61 -10.19 10.05 6.36
CA GLY A 61 -11.49 9.64 5.81
C GLY A 61 -11.53 8.20 5.26
N TRP A 62 -10.42 7.49 5.21
CA TRP A 62 -10.38 6.11 4.65
C TRP A 62 -11.41 5.17 5.27
N GLY A 63 -11.63 5.24 6.58
CA GLY A 63 -12.62 4.43 7.29
C GLY A 63 -14.07 4.66 6.84
N ASN A 64 -14.37 5.76 6.15
CA ASN A 64 -15.71 6.05 5.64
C ASN A 64 -16.09 5.16 4.45
N TRP A 65 -15.10 4.69 3.70
CA TRP A 65 -15.33 3.83 2.53
C TRP A 65 -14.64 2.45 2.65
N TYR A 66 -13.69 2.29 3.56
CA TYR A 66 -13.07 1.01 3.90
C TYR A 66 -13.11 0.79 5.41
N PRO A 67 -14.17 0.17 5.96
CA PRO A 67 -14.44 0.13 7.40
C PRO A 67 -13.38 -0.55 8.27
N ASP A 68 -12.54 -1.41 7.68
CA ASP A 68 -11.43 -2.05 8.40
C ASP A 68 -10.35 -1.04 8.80
N VAL A 69 -10.30 0.13 8.14
CA VAL A 69 -9.40 1.23 8.53
C VAL A 69 -10.03 2.06 9.64
N HIS A 70 -9.31 2.22 10.72
CA HIS A 70 -9.72 3.04 11.86
C HIS A 70 -8.52 3.57 12.64
N ASP A 71 -8.77 4.41 13.65
CA ASP A 71 -7.75 5.01 14.53
C ASP A 71 -6.63 5.74 13.77
N VAL A 72 -6.98 6.42 12.68
CA VAL A 72 -6.03 7.16 11.86
C VAL A 72 -5.58 8.44 12.58
N ARG A 73 -4.28 8.65 12.66
CA ARG A 73 -3.64 9.84 13.24
C ARG A 73 -2.50 10.30 12.35
N LEU A 74 -2.55 11.55 11.93
CA LEU A 74 -1.47 12.20 11.18
C LEU A 74 -0.68 13.13 12.10
N ASP A 75 0.64 13.16 11.91
CA ASP A 75 1.51 14.12 12.62
C ASP A 75 1.35 15.54 12.04
N SER A 76 1.12 15.61 10.73
CA SER A 76 0.93 16.85 9.96
C SER A 76 -0.05 16.63 8.80
N GLY A 77 0.08 17.33 7.70
CA GLY A 77 -0.71 17.09 6.48
C GLY A 77 -0.31 15.82 5.72
N VAL A 78 -1.03 15.52 4.66
CA VAL A 78 -0.67 14.47 3.69
C VAL A 78 0.38 15.05 2.75
N GLU A 79 1.61 14.86 3.09
CA GLU A 79 2.79 15.40 2.40
C GLU A 79 3.97 14.42 2.51
N ALA A 80 4.94 14.54 1.62
CA ALA A 80 6.13 13.68 1.66
C ALA A 80 6.84 13.79 3.01
N ASP A 81 7.28 12.65 3.53
CA ASP A 81 7.95 12.48 4.81
C ASP A 81 7.08 12.65 6.07
N ALA A 82 5.83 13.10 5.95
CA ALA A 82 4.89 13.09 7.07
C ALA A 82 4.56 11.66 7.53
N ARG A 83 4.32 11.51 8.81
CA ARG A 83 4.02 10.21 9.44
C ARG A 83 2.55 10.11 9.78
N PHE A 84 2.06 8.88 9.77
CA PHE A 84 0.73 8.56 10.22
C PHE A 84 0.64 7.17 10.84
N ASP A 85 -0.14 7.07 11.89
CA ASP A 85 -0.50 5.81 12.55
C ASP A 85 -1.93 5.45 12.17
N TRP A 86 -2.20 4.17 11.93
CA TRP A 86 -3.52 3.70 11.59
C TRP A 86 -3.69 2.22 11.91
N ARG A 87 -4.92 1.74 11.84
CA ARG A 87 -5.23 0.32 11.95
C ARG A 87 -5.94 -0.16 10.69
N ASN A 88 -5.62 -1.39 10.31
CA ASN A 88 -6.36 -2.16 9.32
C ASN A 88 -6.79 -3.48 9.99
N GLY A 89 -8.08 -3.60 10.31
CA GLY A 89 -8.56 -4.65 11.19
C GLY A 89 -7.84 -4.62 12.54
N LYS A 90 -7.19 -5.71 12.91
CA LYS A 90 -6.42 -5.81 14.17
C LYS A 90 -4.99 -5.29 14.06
N ALA A 91 -4.48 -5.13 12.83
CA ALA A 91 -3.10 -4.71 12.60
C ALA A 91 -2.93 -3.21 12.91
N ARG A 92 -1.94 -2.88 13.75
CA ARG A 92 -1.49 -1.50 13.96
C ARG A 92 -0.32 -1.21 13.07
N ILE A 93 -0.43 -0.15 12.28
CA ILE A 93 0.55 0.19 11.25
C ILE A 93 1.07 1.60 11.53
N ARG A 94 2.37 1.76 11.48
CA ARG A 94 3.05 3.06 11.51
C ARG A 94 3.65 3.31 10.15
N SER A 95 3.25 4.39 9.52
CA SER A 95 3.59 4.70 8.14
C SER A 95 4.23 6.08 7.99
N ARG A 96 4.92 6.25 6.86
CA ARG A 96 5.52 7.50 6.43
C ARG A 96 5.30 7.66 4.93
N PHE A 97 4.71 8.78 4.52
CA PHE A 97 4.52 9.08 3.10
C PHE A 97 5.87 9.23 2.40
N ALA A 98 6.06 8.53 1.30
CA ALA A 98 7.24 8.63 0.47
C ALA A 98 6.99 9.51 -0.76
N VAL A 99 5.83 9.34 -1.39
CA VAL A 99 5.39 10.11 -2.55
C VAL A 99 3.98 10.62 -2.29
N VAL A 100 3.76 11.90 -2.50
CA VAL A 100 2.46 12.54 -2.55
C VAL A 100 2.47 13.47 -3.76
N ASP A 101 2.20 12.89 -4.93
CA ASP A 101 2.14 13.59 -6.22
C ASP A 101 0.67 13.63 -6.66
N ALA A 102 0.07 14.81 -6.52
CA ALA A 102 -1.37 14.98 -6.69
C ALA A 102 -1.86 14.44 -8.03
N GLU A 103 -2.92 13.61 -7.96
CA GLU A 103 -3.58 12.97 -9.10
C GLU A 103 -2.70 11.98 -9.89
N ARG A 104 -1.52 11.64 -9.36
CA ARG A 104 -0.55 10.73 -10.01
C ARG A 104 -0.15 9.56 -9.15
N GLU A 105 0.37 9.81 -7.94
CA GLU A 105 0.87 8.75 -7.08
C GLU A 105 0.79 9.13 -5.60
N ILE A 106 0.35 8.18 -4.80
CA ILE A 106 0.55 8.19 -3.36
C ILE A 106 1.22 6.89 -2.94
N ALA A 107 2.33 7.02 -2.19
CA ALA A 107 3.11 5.88 -1.73
C ALA A 107 3.60 6.11 -0.30
N TRP A 108 3.71 5.03 0.44
CA TRP A 108 4.23 5.07 1.81
C TRP A 108 5.02 3.82 2.16
N THR A 109 5.87 3.94 3.16
CA THR A 109 6.45 2.81 3.87
C THR A 109 5.72 2.60 5.17
N GLY A 110 5.66 1.37 5.65
CA GLY A 110 5.00 1.05 6.90
C GLY A 110 5.69 -0.06 7.67
N VAL A 111 5.46 -0.08 8.98
CA VAL A 111 5.92 -1.13 9.88
C VAL A 111 4.74 -1.62 10.71
N SER A 112 4.56 -2.94 10.76
CA SER A 112 3.55 -3.59 11.58
C SER A 112 4.05 -4.95 12.06
N SER A 113 4.03 -5.18 13.38
CA SER A 113 4.40 -6.48 13.98
C SER A 113 5.72 -7.07 13.45
N GLY A 114 6.74 -6.22 13.26
CA GLY A 114 8.05 -6.62 12.77
C GLY A 114 8.16 -6.77 11.25
N ALA A 115 7.07 -6.70 10.51
CA ALA A 115 7.08 -6.63 9.06
C ALA A 115 7.27 -5.18 8.58
N LYS A 116 7.99 -5.01 7.47
CA LYS A 116 8.19 -3.75 6.77
C LYS A 116 7.53 -3.84 5.40
N ALA A 117 6.87 -2.77 4.98
CA ALA A 117 6.18 -2.71 3.71
C ALA A 117 6.50 -1.44 2.92
N VAL A 118 6.41 -1.56 1.61
CA VAL A 118 6.28 -0.44 0.68
C VAL A 118 4.96 -0.63 -0.04
N HIS A 119 4.10 0.38 0.01
CA HIS A 119 2.80 0.38 -0.66
C HIS A 119 2.68 1.61 -1.55
N ARG A 120 2.17 1.42 -2.78
CA ARG A 120 1.96 2.54 -3.70
C ARG A 120 0.69 2.37 -4.53
N HIS A 121 0.05 3.50 -4.81
CA HIS A 121 -1.06 3.63 -5.75
C HIS A 121 -0.67 4.63 -6.84
N VAL A 122 -0.77 4.22 -8.09
CA VAL A 122 -0.50 5.04 -9.28
C VAL A 122 -1.79 5.25 -10.05
N LEU A 123 -2.13 6.51 -10.31
CA LEU A 123 -3.33 6.91 -11.02
C LEU A 123 -2.98 7.38 -12.42
N LYS A 124 -3.75 6.92 -13.41
CA LYS A 124 -3.62 7.35 -14.80
C LYS A 124 -4.99 7.56 -15.42
N PRO A 125 -5.27 8.73 -16.01
CA PRO A 125 -6.47 8.89 -16.85
C PRO A 125 -6.51 7.80 -17.94
N ALA A 126 -7.68 7.18 -18.12
CA ALA A 126 -7.88 6.08 -19.07
C ALA A 126 -9.04 6.34 -20.06
N GLY A 127 -9.46 7.59 -20.16
CA GLY A 127 -10.55 8.06 -20.98
C GLY A 127 -11.37 9.14 -20.25
N PRO A 128 -12.36 9.77 -20.90
CA PRO A 128 -13.20 10.77 -20.27
C PRO A 128 -13.93 10.20 -19.05
N GLY A 129 -13.65 10.75 -17.87
CA GLY A 129 -14.25 10.30 -16.61
C GLY A 129 -13.88 8.88 -16.17
N VAL A 130 -12.79 8.33 -16.70
CA VAL A 130 -12.30 6.98 -16.33
C VAL A 130 -10.85 7.08 -15.90
N THR A 131 -10.54 6.47 -14.77
CA THR A 131 -9.18 6.42 -14.23
C THR A 131 -8.74 4.97 -14.02
N ARG A 132 -7.51 4.68 -14.39
CA ARG A 132 -6.82 3.44 -14.05
C ARG A 132 -6.06 3.63 -12.76
N VAL A 133 -6.30 2.76 -11.80
CA VAL A 133 -5.57 2.72 -10.53
C VAL A 133 -4.77 1.42 -10.48
N PHE A 134 -3.45 1.56 -10.47
CA PHE A 134 -2.51 0.47 -10.26
C PHE A 134 -1.98 0.53 -8.83
N SER A 135 -2.01 -0.58 -8.14
CA SER A 135 -1.46 -0.73 -6.79
C SER A 135 -0.46 -1.85 -6.74
N GLU A 136 0.61 -1.63 -6.02
CA GLU A 136 1.59 -2.67 -5.70
C GLU A 136 2.11 -2.53 -4.28
N GLU A 137 2.48 -3.65 -3.70
CA GLU A 137 3.00 -3.71 -2.34
C GLU A 137 4.02 -4.83 -2.20
N SER A 138 5.05 -4.57 -1.41
CA SER A 138 6.01 -5.57 -0.92
C SER A 138 6.04 -5.58 0.59
N MET A 139 6.14 -6.78 1.17
CA MET A 139 6.27 -6.97 2.61
C MET A 139 7.38 -7.96 2.94
N ALA A 140 8.17 -7.64 3.94
CA ALA A 140 9.24 -8.49 4.44
C ALA A 140 9.29 -8.46 5.97
N GLY A 141 9.60 -9.58 6.58
CA GLY A 141 9.78 -9.71 8.01
C GLY A 141 10.09 -11.15 8.38
N PRO A 142 10.85 -11.37 9.46
CA PRO A 142 11.15 -12.73 9.93
C PRO A 142 9.87 -13.53 10.16
N LEU A 143 9.81 -14.74 9.61
CA LEU A 143 8.70 -15.68 9.74
C LEU A 143 7.36 -15.23 9.11
N LEU A 144 7.32 -14.07 8.45
CA LEU A 144 6.09 -13.54 7.83
C LEU A 144 5.42 -14.56 6.91
N VAL A 145 6.20 -15.25 6.08
CA VAL A 145 5.69 -16.21 5.09
C VAL A 145 5.00 -17.44 5.70
N LEU A 146 5.11 -17.67 7.00
CA LEU A 146 4.42 -18.79 7.67
C LEU A 146 2.91 -18.55 7.82
N PHE A 147 2.47 -17.30 7.85
CA PHE A 147 1.07 -16.94 8.09
C PHE A 147 0.52 -15.90 7.11
N PHE A 148 1.37 -15.30 6.29
CA PHE A 148 0.98 -14.32 5.28
C PHE A 148 1.76 -14.53 3.99
N ASP A 149 1.08 -14.48 2.84
CA ASP A 149 1.66 -14.69 1.52
C ASP A 149 1.15 -13.68 0.49
N GLY A 150 1.70 -13.76 -0.74
CA GLY A 150 1.31 -12.87 -1.83
C GLY A 150 -0.16 -13.00 -2.24
N ALA A 151 -0.77 -14.18 -2.09
CA ALA A 151 -2.18 -14.37 -2.43
C ALA A 151 -3.09 -13.65 -1.44
N LYS A 152 -2.79 -13.69 -0.14
CA LYS A 152 -3.50 -12.95 0.90
C LYS A 152 -3.32 -11.44 0.75
N LEU A 153 -2.09 -11.00 0.43
CA LEU A 153 -1.82 -9.60 0.16
C LEU A 153 -2.62 -9.11 -1.04
N ARG A 154 -2.64 -9.89 -2.14
CA ARG A 154 -3.43 -9.56 -3.33
C ARG A 154 -4.92 -9.48 -3.03
N ALA A 155 -5.48 -10.44 -2.29
CA ALA A 155 -6.89 -10.43 -1.91
C ALA A 155 -7.27 -9.15 -1.13
N GLY A 156 -6.45 -8.74 -0.16
CA GLY A 156 -6.65 -7.47 0.57
C GLY A 156 -6.56 -6.24 -0.34
N MET A 157 -5.65 -6.25 -1.31
CA MET A 157 -5.51 -5.18 -2.29
C MET A 157 -6.73 -5.09 -3.22
N GLU A 158 -7.27 -6.23 -3.66
CA GLU A 158 -8.50 -6.31 -4.46
C GLU A 158 -9.71 -5.75 -3.69
N GLU A 159 -9.85 -6.11 -2.41
CA GLU A 159 -10.91 -5.58 -1.53
C GLU A 159 -10.79 -4.06 -1.35
N TRP A 160 -9.59 -3.56 -1.08
CA TRP A 160 -9.33 -2.13 -0.97
C TRP A 160 -9.70 -1.36 -2.25
N LEU A 161 -9.26 -1.84 -3.40
CA LEU A 161 -9.54 -1.19 -4.68
C LEU A 161 -11.01 -1.31 -5.09
N ALA A 162 -11.71 -2.41 -4.72
CA ALA A 162 -13.14 -2.53 -4.92
C ALA A 162 -13.93 -1.52 -4.07
N ALA A 163 -13.53 -1.31 -2.82
CA ALA A 163 -14.13 -0.30 -1.95
C ALA A 163 -13.88 1.13 -2.47
N LEU A 164 -12.65 1.42 -2.89
CA LEU A 164 -12.31 2.70 -3.53
C LEU A 164 -13.16 2.95 -4.78
N LYS A 165 -13.31 1.93 -5.63
CA LYS A 165 -14.14 1.99 -6.84
C LYS A 165 -15.60 2.30 -6.49
N THR A 166 -16.17 1.59 -5.53
CA THR A 166 -17.54 1.82 -5.07
C THR A 166 -17.73 3.26 -4.56
N ALA A 167 -16.82 3.75 -3.72
CA ALA A 167 -16.87 5.10 -3.19
C ALA A 167 -16.71 6.18 -4.28
N ALA A 168 -15.79 5.97 -5.22
CA ALA A 168 -15.52 6.92 -6.29
C ALA A 168 -16.69 7.01 -7.29
N GLU A 169 -17.32 5.89 -7.60
CA GLU A 169 -18.46 5.82 -8.52
C GLU A 169 -19.80 6.24 -7.87
N GLY A 170 -19.81 6.46 -6.54
CA GLY A 170 -21.00 6.92 -5.82
C GLY A 170 -22.08 5.82 -5.67
N ARG A 171 -21.67 4.57 -5.60
CA ARG A 171 -22.57 3.40 -5.48
C ARG A 171 -22.65 2.90 -4.05
#